data_75f5eee3378310e833a0a7a47d8325e9
#
_entry.id   75f5eee3378310e833a0a7a47d8325e9
#
_cell.length_a   1.000
_cell.length_b   1.000
_cell.length_c   1.000
_cell.angle_alpha   90.00
_cell.angle_beta   90.00
_cell.angle_gamma   90.00
#
_symmetry.space_group_name_H-M   'P 1'
#
loop_
_entity.id
_entity.type
_entity.pdbx_description
1 polymer ?
#
loop_
_entity_poly.entity_id
_entity_poly.type
_entity_poly.pdbx_seq_one_letter_code
_entity_poly.pdbx_strand_id
1 'polypeptide(L)'
;MMSKISTQGIQLLFMLLLARYISPTDFGTIGVLTVFITISNVLIDSGMSASLIKEKDITSDDCSSLFTFNISISILLYCLIYACSPFIEGYFQIETLSRVCKLIAIPIIVNAISIVPKTLLVKALKFNAIFWVQFISQLLSCVITGICVVIYEWRLDALILYYNLAAIFPSIGYVLWMKYIPQFKIKKQSIRKLFGFGIFNTLSNIVDTIYENILSIFIGKYLNVTQVGYYSQAKRLEEVPSRSITDLICGTSFPLLCTNNEDTGWYIRKITQIQHVLYSIMIPAMMLIMIYAKDIISLVLGDNWVQAGPYLVLLAFAGIWVIIENTNRTFIKSLGRADIMLWTSIIKRTLGIIIIVFSLLVSSAYLLYAYIIASIIAALINAYALSRLLPYSLMQQLKLWSQSLVPACFFYIVCAVLYNSIDTYFVLLPLTGIVGILYIITLPLFGVTDIRQLLKEFLLMAKSAKKC
;
A
#
# COMPACT_ATOMS: atom_id res chain seq x y z
N MET A 1 -7.32 8.38 -11.59
CA MET A 1 -6.32 8.68 -10.56
C MET A 1 -6.91 9.44 -9.37
N MET A 2 -7.55 10.59 -9.56
CA MET A 2 -8.18 11.35 -8.46
C MET A 2 -9.18 10.52 -7.65
N SER A 3 -9.92 9.60 -8.26
CA SER A 3 -10.87 8.73 -7.58
C SER A 3 -10.25 7.87 -6.48
N LYS A 4 -9.10 7.24 -6.78
CA LYS A 4 -8.41 6.36 -5.83
C LYS A 4 -7.84 7.14 -4.64
N ILE A 5 -7.31 8.35 -4.90
CA ILE A 5 -6.76 9.22 -3.85
C ILE A 5 -7.87 9.73 -2.91
N SER A 6 -9.00 10.17 -3.47
CA SER A 6 -10.11 10.68 -2.65
C SER A 6 -10.69 9.60 -1.75
N THR A 7 -10.91 8.38 -2.27
CA THR A 7 -11.47 7.29 -1.47
C THR A 7 -10.49 6.78 -0.42
N GLN A 8 -9.21 6.64 -0.76
CA GLN A 8 -8.17 6.27 0.20
C GLN A 8 -7.95 7.36 1.25
N GLY A 9 -8.02 8.64 0.85
CA GLY A 9 -7.94 9.77 1.78
C GLY A 9 -9.08 9.78 2.79
N ILE A 10 -10.32 9.59 2.35
CA ILE A 10 -11.48 9.50 3.26
C ILE A 10 -11.33 8.30 4.21
N GLN A 11 -10.93 7.14 3.68
CA GLN A 11 -10.70 5.95 4.50
C GLN A 11 -9.63 6.19 5.56
N LEU A 12 -8.52 6.81 5.18
CA LEU A 12 -7.44 7.15 6.10
C LEU A 12 -7.96 8.08 7.19
N LEU A 13 -8.53 9.23 6.82
CA LEU A 13 -9.05 10.21 7.77
C LEU A 13 -10.08 9.59 8.72
N PHE A 14 -11.00 8.79 8.21
CA PHE A 14 -11.98 8.12 9.05
C PHE A 14 -11.35 7.13 10.03
N MET A 15 -10.39 6.33 9.58
CA MET A 15 -9.68 5.40 10.47
C MET A 15 -8.85 6.12 11.55
N LEU A 16 -8.28 7.28 11.22
CA LEU A 16 -7.59 8.12 12.19
C LEU A 16 -8.56 8.72 13.22
N LEU A 17 -9.76 9.13 12.79
CA LEU A 17 -10.81 9.58 13.69
C LEU A 17 -11.29 8.44 14.61
N LEU A 18 -11.52 7.25 14.05
CA LEU A 18 -11.91 6.08 14.85
C LEU A 18 -10.87 5.69 15.90
N ALA A 19 -9.57 5.88 15.60
CA ALA A 19 -8.50 5.56 16.53
C ALA A 19 -8.54 6.40 17.82
N ARG A 20 -9.22 7.56 17.82
CA ARG A 20 -9.45 8.36 19.05
C ARG A 20 -10.47 7.75 20.01
N TYR A 21 -11.36 6.91 19.48
CA TYR A 21 -12.45 6.30 20.24
C TYR A 21 -12.22 4.82 20.53
N ILE A 22 -11.39 4.16 19.74
CA ILE A 22 -11.17 2.71 19.75
C ILE A 22 -9.75 2.42 20.22
N SER A 23 -9.60 1.39 21.05
CA SER A 23 -8.33 1.04 21.67
C SER A 23 -7.29 0.46 20.67
N PRO A 24 -5.98 0.59 20.96
CA PRO A 24 -4.95 -0.09 20.18
C PRO A 24 -5.13 -1.61 20.11
N THR A 25 -5.66 -2.23 21.17
CA THR A 25 -5.92 -3.67 21.22
C THR A 25 -7.00 -4.08 20.21
N ASP A 26 -8.09 -3.31 20.09
CA ASP A 26 -9.15 -3.59 19.13
C ASP A 26 -8.66 -3.48 17.69
N PHE A 27 -7.88 -2.43 17.39
CA PHE A 27 -7.22 -2.28 16.09
C PHE A 27 -6.21 -3.39 15.81
N GLY A 28 -5.50 -3.85 16.84
CA GLY A 28 -4.58 -4.97 16.74
C GLY A 28 -5.28 -6.29 16.42
N THR A 29 -6.42 -6.54 17.06
CA THR A 29 -7.27 -7.72 16.78
C THR A 29 -7.68 -7.75 15.30
N ILE A 30 -8.13 -6.63 14.76
CA ILE A 30 -8.44 -6.51 13.34
C ILE A 30 -7.17 -6.64 12.49
N GLY A 31 -6.04 -6.04 12.92
CA GLY A 31 -4.76 -6.06 12.22
C GLY A 31 -4.23 -7.49 11.98
N VAL A 32 -4.35 -8.37 12.96
CA VAL A 32 -4.01 -9.79 12.80
C VAL A 32 -4.91 -10.47 11.77
N LEU A 33 -6.22 -10.21 11.81
CA LEU A 33 -7.20 -10.86 10.94
C LEU A 33 -7.18 -10.32 9.49
N THR A 34 -6.77 -9.07 9.30
CA THR A 34 -6.66 -8.46 7.97
C THR A 34 -5.76 -9.26 7.02
N VAL A 35 -4.76 -9.94 7.56
CA VAL A 35 -3.86 -10.81 6.79
C VAL A 35 -4.63 -11.91 6.06
N PHE A 36 -5.51 -12.61 6.76
CA PHE A 36 -6.32 -13.70 6.18
C PHE A 36 -7.28 -13.18 5.11
N ILE A 37 -7.85 -11.98 5.34
CA ILE A 37 -8.76 -11.33 4.38
C ILE A 37 -8.02 -10.91 3.12
N THR A 38 -6.84 -10.29 3.24
CA THR A 38 -6.08 -9.83 2.10
C THR A 38 -5.59 -10.97 1.22
N ILE A 39 -5.09 -12.07 1.83
CA ILE A 39 -4.71 -13.29 1.10
C ILE A 39 -5.94 -13.88 0.39
N SER A 40 -7.08 -13.97 1.07
CA SER A 40 -8.31 -14.49 0.48
C SER A 40 -8.79 -13.66 -0.72
N ASN A 41 -8.73 -12.32 -0.62
CA ASN A 41 -9.11 -11.44 -1.73
C ASN A 41 -8.20 -11.64 -2.95
N VAL A 42 -6.89 -11.85 -2.76
CA VAL A 42 -5.96 -12.15 -3.85
C VAL A 42 -6.27 -13.49 -4.50
N LEU A 43 -6.60 -14.49 -3.71
CA LEU A 43 -7.00 -15.81 -4.21
C LEU A 43 -8.31 -15.78 -5.00
N ILE A 44 -9.29 -15.01 -4.55
CA ILE A 44 -10.60 -14.87 -5.21
C ILE A 44 -10.44 -14.18 -6.57
N ASP A 45 -9.69 -13.07 -6.64
CA ASP A 45 -9.46 -12.36 -7.90
C ASP A 45 -8.70 -13.23 -8.90
N SER A 46 -7.83 -14.15 -8.42
CA SER A 46 -7.09 -15.16 -9.21
C SER A 46 -6.42 -14.60 -10.47
N GLY A 47 -6.20 -13.27 -10.54
CA GLY A 47 -5.70 -12.58 -11.73
C GLY A 47 -6.63 -12.67 -12.96
N MET A 48 -7.78 -13.36 -12.84
CA MET A 48 -8.73 -13.52 -13.97
C MET A 48 -9.41 -12.21 -14.32
N SER A 49 -9.55 -11.27 -13.41
CA SER A 49 -10.03 -9.91 -13.72
C SER A 49 -9.11 -9.21 -14.73
N ALA A 50 -7.79 -9.33 -14.55
CA ALA A 50 -6.82 -8.78 -15.50
C ALA A 50 -6.90 -9.48 -16.87
N SER A 51 -7.12 -10.79 -16.87
CA SER A 51 -7.35 -11.58 -18.10
C SER A 51 -8.61 -11.12 -18.82
N LEU A 52 -9.71 -10.90 -18.08
CA LEU A 52 -10.97 -10.43 -18.64
C LEU A 52 -10.82 -9.02 -19.27
N ILE A 53 -10.03 -8.13 -18.66
CA ILE A 53 -9.76 -6.79 -19.22
C ILE A 53 -8.97 -6.90 -20.51
N LYS A 54 -7.97 -7.79 -20.57
CA LYS A 54 -7.09 -7.98 -21.74
C LYS A 54 -7.79 -8.60 -22.95
N GLU A 55 -8.77 -9.49 -22.71
CA GLU A 55 -9.52 -10.14 -23.79
C GLU A 55 -10.30 -9.12 -24.64
N LYS A 56 -10.23 -9.22 -25.97
CA LYS A 56 -10.97 -8.34 -26.88
C LYS A 56 -12.45 -8.69 -26.90
N ASP A 57 -12.75 -9.98 -27.08
CA ASP A 57 -14.12 -10.50 -27.21
C ASP A 57 -14.52 -11.25 -25.94
N ILE A 58 -15.31 -10.60 -25.10
CA ILE A 58 -15.86 -11.19 -23.89
C ILE A 58 -17.27 -11.71 -24.18
N THR A 59 -17.50 -12.96 -23.83
CA THR A 59 -18.82 -13.56 -23.87
C THR A 59 -19.53 -13.46 -22.52
N SER A 60 -20.86 -13.55 -22.50
CA SER A 60 -21.60 -13.64 -21.25
C SER A 60 -21.25 -14.90 -20.46
N ASP A 61 -20.82 -15.95 -21.14
CA ASP A 61 -20.34 -17.19 -20.53
C ASP A 61 -19.01 -17.01 -19.81
N ASP A 62 -18.11 -16.15 -20.31
CA ASP A 62 -16.85 -15.83 -19.65
C ASP A 62 -17.12 -15.09 -18.32
N CYS A 63 -18.02 -14.09 -18.35
CA CYS A 63 -18.42 -13.36 -17.14
C CYS A 63 -19.12 -14.26 -16.12
N SER A 64 -20.02 -15.13 -16.58
CA SER A 64 -20.76 -16.06 -15.72
C SER A 64 -19.84 -17.12 -15.10
N SER A 65 -18.88 -17.63 -15.88
CA SER A 65 -17.89 -18.60 -15.41
C SER A 65 -16.95 -17.99 -14.37
N LEU A 66 -16.49 -16.75 -14.61
CA LEU A 66 -15.66 -16.00 -13.64
C LEU A 66 -16.44 -15.71 -12.36
N PHE A 67 -17.69 -15.25 -12.48
CA PHE A 67 -18.54 -14.98 -11.32
C PHE A 67 -18.75 -16.23 -10.46
N THR A 68 -19.16 -17.34 -11.10
CA THR A 68 -19.41 -18.60 -10.39
C THR A 68 -18.14 -19.15 -9.73
N PHE A 69 -16.99 -19.07 -10.41
CA PHE A 69 -15.70 -19.46 -9.87
C PHE A 69 -15.33 -18.63 -8.64
N ASN A 70 -15.42 -17.30 -8.71
CA ASN A 70 -15.07 -16.41 -7.60
C ASN A 70 -15.98 -16.63 -6.39
N ILE A 71 -17.30 -16.81 -6.59
CA ILE A 71 -18.23 -17.13 -5.51
C ILE A 71 -17.90 -18.48 -4.90
N SER A 72 -17.63 -19.51 -5.70
CA SER A 72 -17.31 -20.85 -5.19
C SER A 72 -16.04 -20.82 -4.33
N ILE A 73 -14.97 -20.15 -4.79
CA ILE A 73 -13.74 -19.98 -4.03
C ILE A 73 -13.98 -19.15 -2.77
N SER A 74 -14.75 -18.07 -2.84
CA SER A 74 -15.01 -17.22 -1.67
C SER A 74 -15.77 -17.95 -0.58
N ILE A 75 -16.74 -18.77 -0.94
CA ILE A 75 -17.47 -19.63 0.02
C ILE A 75 -16.52 -20.66 0.64
N LEU A 76 -15.69 -21.32 -0.17
CA LEU A 76 -14.71 -22.29 0.32
C LEU A 76 -13.71 -21.63 1.28
N LEU A 77 -13.18 -20.47 0.94
CA LEU A 77 -12.25 -19.72 1.81
C LEU A 77 -12.94 -19.25 3.09
N TYR A 78 -14.19 -18.77 3.01
CA TYR A 78 -14.96 -18.39 4.18
C TYR A 78 -15.18 -19.60 5.11
N CYS A 79 -15.62 -20.75 4.58
CA CYS A 79 -15.80 -21.97 5.34
C CYS A 79 -14.49 -22.45 5.98
N LEU A 80 -13.36 -22.34 5.25
CA LEU A 80 -12.04 -22.68 5.77
C LEU A 80 -11.65 -21.76 6.93
N ILE A 81 -11.79 -20.44 6.78
CA ILE A 81 -11.51 -19.47 7.84
C ILE A 81 -12.44 -19.70 9.04
N TYR A 82 -13.72 -19.95 8.78
CA TYR A 82 -14.70 -20.26 9.84
C TYR A 82 -14.31 -21.49 10.64
N ALA A 83 -13.92 -22.58 9.96
CA ALA A 83 -13.48 -23.82 10.60
C ALA A 83 -12.14 -23.66 11.34
N CYS A 84 -11.21 -22.88 10.78
CA CYS A 84 -9.90 -22.60 11.38
C CYS A 84 -9.94 -21.53 12.49
N SER A 85 -11.04 -20.80 12.65
CA SER A 85 -11.11 -19.67 13.60
C SER A 85 -10.79 -20.05 15.05
N PRO A 86 -11.16 -21.25 15.61
CA PRO A 86 -10.75 -21.63 16.97
C PRO A 86 -9.23 -21.88 17.06
N PHE A 87 -8.62 -22.44 16.00
CA PHE A 87 -7.17 -22.62 15.95
C PHE A 87 -6.42 -21.30 15.91
N ILE A 88 -6.95 -20.31 15.14
CA ILE A 88 -6.39 -18.96 15.07
C ILE A 88 -6.46 -18.31 16.45
N GLU A 89 -7.59 -18.42 17.16
CA GLU A 89 -7.76 -17.92 18.53
C GLU A 89 -6.75 -18.56 19.49
N GLY A 90 -6.64 -19.87 19.49
CA GLY A 90 -5.66 -20.60 20.33
C GLY A 90 -4.21 -20.26 19.98
N TYR A 91 -3.90 -20.06 18.69
CA TYR A 91 -2.55 -19.71 18.25
C TYR A 91 -2.12 -18.32 18.73
N PHE A 92 -2.98 -17.31 18.63
CA PHE A 92 -2.69 -15.94 19.05
C PHE A 92 -3.01 -15.68 20.53
N GLN A 93 -3.72 -16.58 21.20
CA GLN A 93 -4.16 -16.45 22.60
C GLN A 93 -4.96 -15.16 22.87
N ILE A 94 -5.84 -14.80 21.94
CA ILE A 94 -6.69 -13.62 22.04
C ILE A 94 -8.14 -14.09 22.18
N GLU A 95 -8.73 -13.88 23.36
CA GLU A 95 -10.14 -14.16 23.59
C GLU A 95 -11.01 -13.38 22.58
N THR A 96 -12.09 -14.00 22.14
CA THR A 96 -13.03 -13.44 21.16
C THR A 96 -12.54 -13.41 19.68
N LEU A 97 -11.27 -13.76 19.40
CA LEU A 97 -10.72 -13.69 18.04
C LEU A 97 -11.50 -14.57 17.05
N SER A 98 -11.98 -15.74 17.50
CA SER A 98 -12.80 -16.64 16.67
C SER A 98 -14.13 -15.99 16.25
N ARG A 99 -14.82 -15.29 17.15
CA ARG A 99 -16.04 -14.54 16.84
C ARG A 99 -15.74 -13.43 15.81
N VAL A 100 -14.72 -12.64 16.08
CA VAL A 100 -14.30 -11.53 15.20
C VAL A 100 -13.91 -12.04 13.82
N CYS A 101 -13.14 -13.14 13.77
CA CYS A 101 -12.68 -13.79 12.54
C CYS A 101 -13.86 -14.19 11.64
N LYS A 102 -14.89 -14.83 12.21
CA LYS A 102 -16.11 -15.22 11.49
C LYS A 102 -16.86 -14.05 10.89
N LEU A 103 -16.97 -12.95 11.63
CA LEU A 103 -17.71 -11.76 11.20
C LEU A 103 -16.92 -10.93 10.18
N ILE A 104 -15.62 -10.77 10.37
CA ILE A 104 -14.78 -9.97 9.47
C ILE A 104 -14.40 -10.71 8.18
N ALA A 105 -14.68 -12.00 8.08
CA ALA A 105 -14.53 -12.79 6.87
C ALA A 105 -15.72 -12.66 5.90
N ILE A 106 -16.87 -12.14 6.33
CA ILE A 106 -18.05 -11.95 5.45
C ILE A 106 -17.73 -11.11 4.20
N PRO A 107 -16.95 -10.03 4.25
CA PRO A 107 -16.48 -9.28 3.08
C PRO A 107 -15.84 -10.13 1.97
N ILE A 108 -15.26 -11.30 2.29
CA ILE A 108 -14.67 -12.21 1.32
C ILE A 108 -15.72 -12.66 0.29
N ILE A 109 -16.92 -13.04 0.75
CA ILE A 109 -18.03 -13.47 -0.12
C ILE A 109 -18.61 -12.25 -0.85
N VAL A 110 -18.79 -11.14 -0.14
CA VAL A 110 -19.40 -9.93 -0.69
C VAL A 110 -18.52 -9.32 -1.81
N ASN A 111 -17.20 -9.28 -1.59
CA ASN A 111 -16.25 -8.79 -2.60
C ASN A 111 -16.27 -9.63 -3.87
N ALA A 112 -16.43 -10.96 -3.76
CA ALA A 112 -16.54 -11.85 -4.93
C ALA A 112 -17.69 -11.47 -5.87
N ILE A 113 -18.83 -11.00 -5.32
CA ILE A 113 -19.98 -10.52 -6.11
C ILE A 113 -19.61 -9.28 -6.93
N SER A 114 -18.76 -8.41 -6.41
CA SER A 114 -18.41 -7.12 -7.04
C SER A 114 -17.34 -7.24 -8.12
N ILE A 115 -16.54 -8.31 -8.17
CA ILE A 115 -15.39 -8.43 -9.06
C ILE A 115 -15.78 -8.28 -10.51
N VAL A 116 -16.75 -9.05 -10.99
CA VAL A 116 -17.15 -9.03 -12.40
C VAL A 116 -17.73 -7.68 -12.82
N PRO A 117 -18.77 -7.11 -12.16
CA PRO A 117 -19.32 -5.82 -12.58
C PRO A 117 -18.29 -4.69 -12.48
N LYS A 118 -17.42 -4.68 -11.48
CA LYS A 118 -16.30 -3.72 -11.37
C LYS A 118 -15.32 -3.87 -12.53
N THR A 119 -14.93 -5.10 -12.90
CA THR A 119 -14.02 -5.38 -14.01
C THR A 119 -14.59 -4.92 -15.34
N LEU A 120 -15.90 -5.12 -15.58
CA LEU A 120 -16.59 -4.64 -16.77
C LEU A 120 -16.61 -3.10 -16.84
N LEU A 121 -16.79 -2.39 -15.71
CA LEU A 121 -16.67 -0.92 -15.65
C LEU A 121 -15.26 -0.45 -15.99
N VAL A 122 -14.21 -1.14 -15.47
CA VAL A 122 -12.81 -0.83 -15.80
C VAL A 122 -12.56 -1.02 -17.29
N LYS A 123 -13.01 -2.14 -17.87
CA LYS A 123 -12.88 -2.41 -19.29
C LYS A 123 -13.60 -1.39 -20.16
N ALA A 124 -14.79 -0.94 -19.75
CA ALA A 124 -15.56 0.09 -20.42
C ALA A 124 -15.02 1.51 -20.18
N LEU A 125 -13.88 1.66 -19.47
CA LEU A 125 -13.26 2.93 -19.08
C LEU A 125 -14.20 3.88 -18.32
N LYS A 126 -15.23 3.35 -17.67
CA LYS A 126 -16.20 4.12 -16.88
C LYS A 126 -15.67 4.45 -15.47
N PHE A 127 -14.53 5.11 -15.40
CA PHE A 127 -13.87 5.43 -14.12
C PHE A 127 -14.68 6.37 -13.24
N ASN A 128 -15.52 7.25 -13.83
CA ASN A 128 -16.41 8.11 -13.06
C ASN A 128 -17.47 7.30 -12.29
N ALA A 129 -17.99 6.23 -12.89
CA ALA A 129 -18.94 5.35 -12.21
C ALA A 129 -18.27 4.65 -11.02
N ILE A 130 -17.07 4.13 -11.22
CA ILE A 130 -16.26 3.50 -10.17
C ILE A 130 -16.01 4.50 -9.02
N PHE A 131 -15.69 5.73 -9.37
CA PHE A 131 -15.46 6.79 -8.38
C PHE A 131 -16.70 7.04 -7.52
N TRP A 132 -17.82 7.35 -8.15
CA TRP A 132 -19.04 7.68 -7.41
C TRP A 132 -19.55 6.51 -6.57
N VAL A 133 -19.50 5.30 -7.08
CA VAL A 133 -19.87 4.10 -6.30
C VAL A 133 -18.97 3.97 -5.08
N GLN A 134 -17.65 4.05 -5.24
CA GLN A 134 -16.73 3.92 -4.11
C GLN A 134 -16.86 5.09 -3.13
N PHE A 135 -16.97 6.32 -3.62
CA PHE A 135 -17.05 7.52 -2.79
C PHE A 135 -18.30 7.52 -1.91
N ILE A 136 -19.48 7.28 -2.51
CA ILE A 136 -20.75 7.24 -1.79
C ILE A 136 -20.75 6.08 -0.79
N SER A 137 -20.30 4.90 -1.21
CA SER A 137 -20.21 3.72 -0.36
C SER A 137 -19.30 3.95 0.85
N GLN A 138 -18.15 4.58 0.62
CA GLN A 138 -17.21 4.91 1.68
C GLN A 138 -17.80 5.92 2.66
N LEU A 139 -18.46 6.98 2.17
CA LEU A 139 -19.13 7.96 3.02
C LEU A 139 -20.23 7.33 3.88
N LEU A 140 -21.09 6.50 3.27
CA LEU A 140 -22.15 5.80 3.99
C LEU A 140 -21.59 4.89 5.08
N SER A 141 -20.53 4.12 4.76
CA SER A 141 -19.86 3.26 5.74
C SER A 141 -19.29 4.08 6.91
N CYS A 142 -18.66 5.22 6.60
CA CYS A 142 -18.09 6.11 7.63
C CYS A 142 -19.20 6.71 8.52
N VAL A 143 -20.28 7.22 7.93
CA VAL A 143 -21.37 7.85 8.68
C VAL A 143 -22.04 6.84 9.60
N ILE A 144 -22.44 5.67 9.08
CA ILE A 144 -23.11 4.64 9.88
C ILE A 144 -22.22 4.16 11.02
N THR A 145 -20.94 3.85 10.72
CA THR A 145 -20.00 3.42 11.76
C THR A 145 -19.72 4.53 12.77
N GLY A 146 -19.59 5.78 12.32
CA GLY A 146 -19.39 6.92 13.20
C GLY A 146 -20.56 7.11 14.18
N ILE A 147 -21.79 6.95 13.70
CA ILE A 147 -23.01 6.96 14.55
C ILE A 147 -22.93 5.85 15.59
N CYS A 148 -22.55 4.62 15.19
CA CYS A 148 -22.45 3.50 16.13
C CYS A 148 -21.37 3.73 17.19
N VAL A 149 -20.24 4.36 16.84
CA VAL A 149 -19.18 4.68 17.80
C VAL A 149 -19.59 5.77 18.76
N VAL A 150 -20.20 6.86 18.26
CA VAL A 150 -20.50 8.05 19.09
C VAL A 150 -21.76 7.87 19.93
N ILE A 151 -22.82 7.25 19.37
CA ILE A 151 -24.12 7.12 20.05
C ILE A 151 -24.21 5.82 20.86
N TYR A 152 -23.73 4.70 20.28
CA TYR A 152 -23.85 3.38 20.91
C TYR A 152 -22.55 2.91 21.60
N GLU A 153 -21.49 3.73 21.59
CA GLU A 153 -20.19 3.44 22.20
C GLU A 153 -19.56 2.10 21.75
N TRP A 154 -19.91 1.65 20.54
CA TRP A 154 -19.33 0.45 19.99
C TRP A 154 -17.83 0.65 19.74
N ARG A 155 -17.03 -0.35 20.08
CA ARG A 155 -15.56 -0.33 19.91
C ARG A 155 -15.15 -1.31 18.81
N LEU A 156 -14.79 -2.53 19.19
CA LEU A 156 -14.39 -3.58 18.24
C LEU A 156 -15.50 -3.91 17.23
N ASP A 157 -16.76 -3.98 17.67
CA ASP A 157 -17.89 -4.28 16.80
C ASP A 157 -18.14 -3.17 15.75
N ALA A 158 -17.79 -1.92 16.06
CA ALA A 158 -17.84 -0.83 15.07
C ALA A 158 -16.80 -1.02 13.96
N LEU A 159 -15.59 -1.49 14.27
CA LEU A 159 -14.59 -1.83 13.26
C LEU A 159 -15.07 -2.98 12.37
N ILE A 160 -15.64 -4.03 12.96
CA ILE A 160 -16.24 -5.14 12.22
C ILE A 160 -17.34 -4.63 11.28
N LEU A 161 -18.24 -3.79 11.79
CA LEU A 161 -19.30 -3.18 11.01
C LEU A 161 -18.74 -2.37 9.83
N TYR A 162 -17.73 -1.53 10.10
CA TYR A 162 -17.08 -0.73 9.06
C TYR A 162 -16.54 -1.59 7.91
N TYR A 163 -15.76 -2.64 8.22
CA TYR A 163 -15.20 -3.52 7.18
C TYR A 163 -16.28 -4.24 6.37
N ASN A 164 -17.38 -4.62 7.02
CA ASN A 164 -18.52 -5.23 6.33
C ASN A 164 -19.24 -4.23 5.42
N LEU A 165 -19.58 -3.04 5.92
CA LEU A 165 -20.27 -2.01 5.13
C LEU A 165 -19.40 -1.52 3.97
N ALA A 166 -18.08 -1.36 4.18
CA ALA A 166 -17.12 -0.98 3.15
C ALA A 166 -16.97 -2.02 2.03
N ALA A 167 -17.44 -3.25 2.23
CA ALA A 167 -17.55 -4.28 1.19
C ALA A 167 -18.97 -4.35 0.59
N ILE A 168 -20.00 -4.28 1.42
CA ILE A 168 -21.40 -4.44 1.01
C ILE A 168 -21.85 -3.29 0.10
N PHE A 169 -21.64 -2.04 0.51
CA PHE A 169 -22.14 -0.89 -0.26
C PHE A 169 -21.51 -0.77 -1.66
N PRO A 170 -20.18 -0.89 -1.85
CA PRO A 170 -19.64 -0.86 -3.20
C PRO A 170 -20.12 -2.05 -4.04
N SER A 171 -20.29 -3.22 -3.45
CA SER A 171 -20.76 -4.42 -4.18
C SER A 171 -22.16 -4.22 -4.70
N ILE A 172 -23.06 -3.71 -3.87
CA ILE A 172 -24.42 -3.34 -4.29
C ILE A 172 -24.36 -2.25 -5.37
N GLY A 173 -23.55 -1.20 -5.15
CA GLY A 173 -23.40 -0.10 -6.09
C GLY A 173 -22.92 -0.53 -7.46
N TYR A 174 -21.95 -1.43 -7.57
CA TYR A 174 -21.47 -1.95 -8.86
C TYR A 174 -22.50 -2.81 -9.58
N VAL A 175 -23.22 -3.67 -8.85
CA VAL A 175 -24.27 -4.52 -9.40
C VAL A 175 -25.41 -3.65 -9.94
N LEU A 176 -25.88 -2.66 -9.18
CA LEU A 176 -26.94 -1.75 -9.61
C LEU A 176 -26.54 -0.87 -10.79
N TRP A 177 -25.31 -0.31 -10.78
CA TRP A 177 -24.82 0.55 -11.87
C TRP A 177 -24.73 -0.18 -13.19
N MET A 178 -24.20 -1.42 -13.16
CA MET A 178 -24.06 -2.25 -14.37
C MET A 178 -25.35 -2.97 -14.75
N LYS A 179 -26.38 -2.95 -13.89
CA LYS A 179 -27.58 -3.80 -14.02
C LYS A 179 -27.17 -5.26 -14.28
N TYR A 180 -26.08 -5.69 -13.60
CA TYR A 180 -25.51 -7.01 -13.80
C TYR A 180 -26.37 -8.07 -13.14
N ILE A 181 -26.89 -8.99 -13.93
CA ILE A 181 -27.62 -10.16 -13.44
C ILE A 181 -26.66 -11.34 -13.44
N PRO A 182 -26.21 -11.79 -12.25
CA PRO A 182 -25.29 -12.91 -12.16
C PRO A 182 -25.97 -14.20 -12.65
N GLN A 183 -25.25 -14.95 -13.48
CA GLN A 183 -25.67 -16.27 -13.91
C GLN A 183 -24.71 -17.31 -13.36
N PHE A 184 -25.24 -18.36 -12.74
CA PHE A 184 -24.43 -19.47 -12.21
C PHE A 184 -24.20 -20.49 -13.32
N LYS A 185 -23.17 -20.26 -14.15
CA LYS A 185 -22.75 -21.15 -15.22
C LYS A 185 -21.23 -21.30 -15.19
N ILE A 186 -20.73 -22.51 -15.40
CA ILE A 186 -19.32 -22.80 -15.49
C ILE A 186 -19.05 -23.44 -16.86
N LYS A 187 -18.25 -22.74 -17.68
CA LYS A 187 -17.68 -23.32 -18.91
C LYS A 187 -16.19 -23.54 -18.71
N LYS A 188 -15.76 -24.80 -18.76
CA LYS A 188 -14.35 -25.19 -18.56
C LYS A 188 -13.41 -24.45 -19.53
N GLN A 189 -13.86 -24.18 -20.76
CA GLN A 189 -13.09 -23.44 -21.76
C GLN A 189 -12.84 -21.98 -21.36
N SER A 190 -13.87 -21.28 -20.83
CA SER A 190 -13.77 -19.90 -20.34
C SER A 190 -12.82 -19.82 -19.15
N ILE A 191 -12.92 -20.75 -18.19
CA ILE A 191 -12.02 -20.80 -17.04
C ILE A 191 -10.58 -21.05 -17.51
N ARG A 192 -10.32 -22.03 -18.38
CA ARG A 192 -8.97 -22.31 -18.89
C ARG A 192 -8.36 -21.12 -19.63
N LYS A 193 -9.16 -20.40 -20.40
CA LYS A 193 -8.78 -19.19 -21.13
C LYS A 193 -8.34 -18.08 -20.18
N LEU A 194 -9.16 -17.79 -19.16
CA LEU A 194 -8.91 -16.70 -18.20
C LEU A 194 -7.80 -17.04 -17.19
N PHE A 195 -7.74 -18.28 -16.73
CA PHE A 195 -6.78 -18.73 -15.72
C PHE A 195 -5.34 -18.80 -16.26
N GLY A 196 -5.15 -19.15 -17.53
CA GLY A 196 -3.81 -19.32 -18.10
C GLY A 196 -2.94 -18.06 -18.04
N PHE A 197 -3.53 -16.87 -18.23
CA PHE A 197 -2.80 -15.60 -18.09
C PHE A 197 -2.74 -15.11 -16.64
N GLY A 198 -3.79 -15.37 -15.86
CA GLY A 198 -3.94 -14.85 -14.50
C GLY A 198 -3.04 -15.51 -13.46
N ILE A 199 -2.71 -16.81 -13.60
CA ILE A 199 -2.05 -17.60 -12.56
C ILE A 199 -0.69 -17.03 -12.11
N PHE A 200 0.14 -16.60 -13.05
CA PHE A 200 1.46 -16.03 -12.71
C PHE A 200 1.34 -14.70 -11.95
N ASN A 201 0.37 -13.87 -12.34
CA ASN A 201 0.09 -12.62 -11.63
C ASN A 201 -0.44 -12.89 -10.22
N THR A 202 -1.31 -13.91 -10.08
CA THR A 202 -1.84 -14.32 -8.77
C THR A 202 -0.75 -14.82 -7.85
N LEU A 203 0.13 -15.72 -8.33
CA LEU A 203 1.25 -16.24 -7.54
C LEU A 203 2.18 -15.10 -7.07
N SER A 204 2.51 -14.16 -7.94
CA SER A 204 3.29 -12.98 -7.57
C SER A 204 2.60 -12.15 -6.48
N ASN A 205 1.30 -11.89 -6.65
CA ASN A 205 0.52 -11.12 -5.69
C ASN A 205 0.39 -11.84 -4.34
N ILE A 206 0.27 -13.17 -4.32
CA ILE A 206 0.24 -13.96 -3.07
C ILE A 206 1.54 -13.79 -2.30
N VAL A 207 2.69 -13.94 -2.98
CA VAL A 207 4.02 -13.78 -2.36
C VAL A 207 4.19 -12.37 -1.80
N ASP A 208 3.84 -11.34 -2.57
CA ASP A 208 3.89 -9.95 -2.12
C ASP A 208 2.95 -9.73 -0.91
N THR A 209 1.71 -10.25 -0.95
CA THR A 209 0.72 -10.09 0.13
C THR A 209 1.16 -10.79 1.41
N ILE A 210 1.72 -12.00 1.33
CA ILE A 210 2.27 -12.71 2.50
C ILE A 210 3.38 -11.87 3.12
N TYR A 211 4.34 -11.40 2.31
CA TYR A 211 5.44 -10.59 2.80
C TYR A 211 4.97 -9.28 3.46
N GLU A 212 4.03 -8.57 2.86
CA GLU A 212 3.52 -7.31 3.38
C GLU A 212 2.82 -7.44 4.74
N ASN A 213 2.28 -8.61 5.02
CA ASN A 213 1.53 -8.87 6.24
C ASN A 213 2.27 -9.73 7.28
N ILE A 214 3.46 -10.25 6.93
CA ILE A 214 4.20 -11.18 7.80
C ILE A 214 4.57 -10.57 9.15
N LEU A 215 4.89 -9.27 9.17
CA LEU A 215 5.20 -8.55 10.41
C LEU A 215 3.99 -8.49 11.35
N SER A 216 2.78 -8.26 10.84
CA SER A 216 1.56 -8.28 11.66
C SER A 216 1.35 -9.62 12.35
N ILE A 217 1.62 -10.73 11.63
CA ILE A 217 1.54 -12.10 12.17
C ILE A 217 2.58 -12.29 13.29
N PHE A 218 3.83 -11.93 13.03
CA PHE A 218 4.91 -12.15 13.98
C PHE A 218 4.81 -11.24 15.22
N ILE A 219 4.46 -9.97 15.03
CA ILE A 219 4.20 -9.06 16.15
C ILE A 219 3.05 -9.59 17.02
N GLY A 220 1.96 -10.05 16.39
CA GLY A 220 0.81 -10.62 17.11
C GLY A 220 1.15 -11.89 17.87
N LYS A 221 2.02 -12.74 17.33
CA LYS A 221 2.40 -14.01 17.97
C LYS A 221 3.47 -13.86 19.05
N TYR A 222 4.52 -13.07 18.79
CA TYR A 222 5.72 -13.02 19.62
C TYR A 222 5.78 -11.82 20.57
N LEU A 223 4.97 -10.78 20.32
CA LEU A 223 4.82 -9.64 21.22
C LEU A 223 3.42 -9.68 21.86
N ASN A 224 2.49 -8.91 21.33
CA ASN A 224 1.07 -8.95 21.73
C ASN A 224 0.19 -8.21 20.71
N VAL A 225 -1.12 -8.36 20.86
CA VAL A 225 -2.11 -7.76 19.96
C VAL A 225 -2.11 -6.23 19.98
N THR A 226 -1.83 -5.61 21.11
CA THR A 226 -1.75 -4.15 21.25
C THR A 226 -0.61 -3.59 20.41
N GLN A 227 0.54 -4.29 20.36
CA GLN A 227 1.67 -3.93 19.51
C GLN A 227 1.33 -4.05 18.02
N VAL A 228 0.49 -5.01 17.62
CA VAL A 228 -0.05 -5.05 16.24
C VAL A 228 -0.89 -3.81 15.95
N GLY A 229 -1.67 -3.34 16.91
CA GLY A 229 -2.41 -2.08 16.80
C GLY A 229 -1.50 -0.89 16.54
N TYR A 230 -0.46 -0.70 17.36
CA TYR A 230 0.53 0.35 17.18
C TYR A 230 1.23 0.26 15.83
N TYR A 231 1.72 -0.93 15.46
CA TYR A 231 2.36 -1.18 14.19
C TYR A 231 1.44 -0.86 13.01
N SER A 232 0.19 -1.33 13.05
CA SER A 232 -0.75 -1.19 11.93
C SER A 232 -1.12 0.27 11.66
N GLN A 233 -1.30 1.09 12.69
CA GLN A 233 -1.58 2.52 12.54
C GLN A 233 -0.34 3.30 12.12
N ALA A 234 0.83 3.00 12.70
CA ALA A 234 2.09 3.58 12.27
C ALA A 234 2.40 3.26 10.79
N LYS A 235 2.20 2.01 10.38
CA LYS A 235 2.35 1.58 8.98
C LYS A 235 1.39 2.33 8.05
N ARG A 236 0.15 2.52 8.45
CA ARG A 236 -0.85 3.26 7.66
C ARG A 236 -0.44 4.71 7.43
N LEU A 237 0.12 5.38 8.44
CA LEU A 237 0.63 6.74 8.31
C LEU A 237 1.87 6.80 7.42
N GLU A 238 2.77 5.84 7.54
CA GLU A 238 3.99 5.74 6.73
C GLU A 238 3.67 5.43 5.26
N GLU A 239 2.69 4.59 4.96
CA GLU A 239 2.32 4.21 3.58
C GLU A 239 1.78 5.37 2.74
N VAL A 240 1.32 6.46 3.34
CA VAL A 240 0.85 7.63 2.59
C VAL A 240 1.98 8.25 1.77
N PRO A 241 3.12 8.67 2.35
CA PRO A 241 4.23 9.20 1.56
C PRO A 241 4.99 8.11 0.79
N SER A 242 5.29 6.97 1.40
CA SER A 242 6.15 5.96 0.78
C SER A 242 5.54 5.26 -0.42
N ARG A 243 4.23 5.04 -0.41
CA ARG A 243 3.53 4.32 -1.48
C ARG A 243 2.59 5.22 -2.26
N SER A 244 1.60 5.86 -1.60
CA SER A 244 0.54 6.56 -2.33
C SER A 244 1.08 7.72 -3.18
N ILE A 245 2.00 8.53 -2.66
CA ILE A 245 2.60 9.65 -3.39
C ILE A 245 3.59 9.12 -4.44
N THR A 246 4.41 8.12 -4.08
CA THR A 246 5.35 7.49 -5.01
C THR A 246 4.64 6.85 -6.19
N ASP A 247 3.55 6.10 -5.96
CA ASP A 247 2.73 5.49 -7.01
C ASP A 247 2.08 6.54 -7.92
N LEU A 248 1.72 7.70 -7.37
CA LEU A 248 1.16 8.80 -8.16
C LEU A 248 2.20 9.38 -9.12
N ILE A 249 3.41 9.67 -8.63
CA ILE A 249 4.52 10.20 -9.43
C ILE A 249 4.96 9.18 -10.48
N CYS A 250 5.20 7.95 -10.08
CA CYS A 250 5.59 6.86 -10.97
C CYS A 250 4.49 6.55 -12.00
N GLY A 251 3.23 6.53 -11.57
CA GLY A 251 2.09 6.25 -12.44
C GLY A 251 1.83 7.32 -13.51
N THR A 252 2.13 8.59 -13.22
CA THR A 252 2.05 9.67 -14.23
C THR A 252 3.20 9.63 -15.23
N SER A 253 4.37 9.19 -14.80
CA SER A 253 5.56 9.07 -15.65
C SER A 253 5.57 7.77 -16.49
N PHE A 254 4.86 6.73 -16.05
CA PHE A 254 4.87 5.41 -16.65
C PHE A 254 4.49 5.39 -18.16
N PRO A 255 3.40 6.03 -18.62
CA PRO A 255 3.07 6.04 -20.06
C PRO A 255 4.17 6.70 -20.90
N LEU A 256 4.75 7.80 -20.42
CA LEU A 256 5.82 8.50 -21.09
C LEU A 256 7.07 7.61 -21.25
N LEU A 257 7.40 6.85 -20.21
CA LEU A 257 8.53 5.92 -20.24
C LEU A 257 8.28 4.73 -21.20
N CYS A 258 7.04 4.25 -21.29
CA CYS A 258 6.68 3.15 -22.20
C CYS A 258 6.74 3.54 -23.67
N THR A 259 6.40 4.78 -24.03
CA THR A 259 6.39 5.26 -25.42
C THR A 259 7.78 5.56 -25.99
N ASN A 260 8.76 5.82 -25.14
CA ASN A 260 10.11 6.23 -25.55
C ASN A 260 11.22 5.32 -24.97
N ASN A 261 10.92 4.06 -24.76
CA ASN A 261 11.85 3.10 -24.16
C ASN A 261 12.96 2.61 -25.14
N GLU A 262 12.83 2.90 -26.43
CA GLU A 262 13.81 2.51 -27.45
C GLU A 262 15.05 3.43 -27.43
N ASP A 263 14.90 4.72 -27.14
CA ASP A 263 16.05 5.63 -26.93
C ASP A 263 16.60 5.48 -25.52
N THR A 264 17.59 4.62 -25.39
CA THR A 264 18.25 4.34 -24.11
C THR A 264 18.84 5.58 -23.45
N GLY A 265 19.40 6.50 -24.23
CA GLY A 265 20.01 7.74 -23.71
C GLY A 265 18.95 8.69 -23.13
N TRP A 266 17.86 8.88 -23.87
CA TRP A 266 16.73 9.66 -23.38
C TRP A 266 16.10 9.02 -22.13
N TYR A 267 15.93 7.70 -22.19
CA TYR A 267 15.32 6.93 -21.10
C TYR A 267 16.11 7.08 -19.79
N ILE A 268 17.44 6.90 -19.83
CA ILE A 268 18.29 7.05 -18.63
C ILE A 268 18.23 8.49 -18.09
N ARG A 269 18.31 9.50 -18.94
CA ARG A 269 18.15 10.90 -18.50
C ARG A 269 16.82 11.11 -17.80
N LYS A 270 15.72 10.55 -18.36
CA LYS A 270 14.37 10.78 -17.79
C LYS A 270 14.16 10.06 -16.47
N ILE A 271 14.61 8.80 -16.32
CA ILE A 271 14.52 8.08 -15.04
C ILE A 271 15.39 8.75 -13.97
N THR A 272 16.58 9.23 -14.31
CA THR A 272 17.46 9.97 -13.39
C THR A 272 16.78 11.25 -12.91
N GLN A 273 16.14 11.99 -13.79
CA GLN A 273 15.35 13.16 -13.44
C GLN A 273 14.21 12.84 -12.48
N ILE A 274 13.41 11.79 -12.78
CA ILE A 274 12.31 11.36 -11.92
C ILE A 274 12.83 10.96 -10.53
N GLN A 275 13.94 10.23 -10.46
CA GLN A 275 14.58 9.84 -9.20
C GLN A 275 15.04 11.05 -8.39
N HIS A 276 15.71 12.03 -9.01
CA HIS A 276 16.14 13.25 -8.34
C HIS A 276 14.97 14.01 -7.71
N VAL A 277 13.89 14.23 -8.45
CA VAL A 277 12.70 14.91 -7.89
C VAL A 277 12.08 14.12 -6.76
N LEU A 278 11.82 12.83 -7.01
CA LEU A 278 11.13 11.99 -6.04
C LEU A 278 11.92 11.88 -4.74
N TYR A 279 13.22 11.57 -4.84
CA TYR A 279 14.06 11.36 -3.65
C TYR A 279 14.32 12.65 -2.89
N SER A 280 14.52 13.78 -3.61
CA SER A 280 14.73 15.09 -2.97
C SER A 280 13.51 15.61 -2.21
N ILE A 281 12.31 15.11 -2.51
CA ILE A 281 11.08 15.51 -1.79
C ILE A 281 10.74 14.47 -0.73
N MET A 282 10.77 13.19 -1.10
CA MET A 282 10.22 12.14 -0.25
C MET A 282 11.17 11.73 0.88
N ILE A 283 12.51 11.74 0.65
CA ILE A 283 13.46 11.36 1.70
C ILE A 283 13.42 12.35 2.88
N PRO A 284 13.54 13.68 2.70
CA PRO A 284 13.41 14.61 3.81
C PRO A 284 12.01 14.59 4.45
N ALA A 285 10.95 14.34 3.67
CA ALA A 285 9.61 14.16 4.23
C ALA A 285 9.54 12.98 5.19
N MET A 286 10.15 11.83 4.83
CA MET A 286 10.24 10.67 5.73
C MET A 286 11.09 10.98 6.97
N MET A 287 12.17 11.74 6.82
CA MET A 287 13.01 12.16 7.93
C MET A 287 12.28 13.13 8.89
N LEU A 288 11.43 14.03 8.36
CA LEU A 288 10.56 14.85 9.22
C LEU A 288 9.55 13.99 9.98
N ILE A 289 8.96 13.00 9.32
CA ILE A 289 8.07 12.05 10.01
C ILE A 289 8.81 11.34 11.16
N MET A 290 10.09 10.99 10.99
CA MET A 290 10.87 10.38 12.07
C MET A 290 11.05 11.35 13.25
N ILE A 291 11.33 12.63 13.02
CA ILE A 291 11.53 13.64 14.06
C ILE A 291 10.22 13.89 14.83
N TYR A 292 9.16 14.14 14.10
CA TYR A 292 7.84 14.49 14.66
C TYR A 292 6.94 13.27 14.91
N ALA A 293 7.48 12.04 14.90
CA ALA A 293 6.68 10.82 14.99
C ALA A 293 5.73 10.79 16.20
N LYS A 294 6.25 11.18 17.37
CA LYS A 294 5.47 11.23 18.62
C LYS A 294 4.33 12.26 18.52
N ASP A 295 4.64 13.44 18.01
CA ASP A 295 3.68 14.55 17.91
C ASP A 295 2.63 14.26 16.85
N ILE A 296 3.03 13.69 15.71
CA ILE A 296 2.10 13.25 14.66
C ILE A 296 1.13 12.21 15.24
N ILE A 297 1.64 11.24 15.98
CA ILE A 297 0.79 10.20 16.61
C ILE A 297 -0.17 10.83 17.63
N SER A 298 0.33 11.63 18.56
CA SER A 298 -0.52 12.26 19.59
C SER A 298 -1.55 13.19 18.96
N LEU A 299 -1.17 14.01 18.00
CA LEU A 299 -2.07 14.93 17.30
C LEU A 299 -3.15 14.21 16.50
N VAL A 300 -2.79 13.16 15.78
CA VAL A 300 -3.67 12.50 14.83
C VAL A 300 -4.51 11.39 15.48
N LEU A 301 -3.88 10.55 16.30
CA LEU A 301 -4.52 9.37 16.90
C LEU A 301 -4.91 9.60 18.37
N GLY A 302 -4.23 10.53 19.07
CA GLY A 302 -4.40 10.79 20.49
C GLY A 302 -3.37 10.11 21.37
N ASP A 303 -3.36 10.49 22.66
CA ASP A 303 -2.28 10.11 23.59
C ASP A 303 -2.22 8.61 23.90
N ASN A 304 -3.32 7.89 23.79
CA ASN A 304 -3.35 6.42 23.95
C ASN A 304 -2.47 5.69 22.91
N TRP A 305 -2.06 6.40 21.84
CA TRP A 305 -1.29 5.84 20.73
C TRP A 305 0.18 6.26 20.74
N VAL A 306 0.64 7.01 21.71
CA VAL A 306 2.02 7.54 21.76
C VAL A 306 3.06 6.44 21.61
N GLN A 307 2.78 5.23 22.10
CA GLN A 307 3.65 4.06 21.94
C GLN A 307 3.76 3.56 20.48
N ALA A 308 2.93 4.05 19.57
CA ALA A 308 3.10 3.81 18.12
C ALA A 308 4.22 4.68 17.51
N GLY A 309 4.68 5.73 18.21
CA GLY A 309 5.75 6.62 17.74
C GLY A 309 7.04 5.89 17.35
N PRO A 310 7.63 5.05 18.20
CA PRO A 310 8.81 4.25 17.84
C PRO A 310 8.61 3.37 16.61
N TYR A 311 7.42 2.79 16.43
CA TYR A 311 7.08 2.04 15.21
C TYR A 311 7.09 2.94 13.97
N LEU A 312 6.52 4.16 14.07
CA LEU A 312 6.49 5.11 12.98
C LEU A 312 7.89 5.57 12.58
N VAL A 313 8.81 5.78 13.54
CA VAL A 313 10.22 6.12 13.28
C VAL A 313 10.89 5.03 12.46
N LEU A 314 10.82 3.77 12.90
CA LEU A 314 11.46 2.65 12.21
C LEU A 314 10.85 2.37 10.84
N LEU A 315 9.53 2.48 10.73
CA LEU A 315 8.82 2.31 9.45
C LEU A 315 9.13 3.46 8.48
N ALA A 316 9.21 4.71 8.95
CA ALA A 316 9.60 5.84 8.11
C ALA A 316 11.03 5.69 7.57
N PHE A 317 11.96 5.17 8.39
CA PHE A 317 13.31 4.87 7.92
C PHE A 317 13.30 3.75 6.86
N ALA A 318 12.55 2.67 7.08
CA ALA A 318 12.37 1.62 6.08
C ALA A 318 11.70 2.16 4.80
N GLY A 319 10.75 3.08 4.94
CA GLY A 319 10.01 3.71 3.86
C GLY A 319 10.90 4.46 2.86
N ILE A 320 12.03 5.01 3.28
CA ILE A 320 13.03 5.60 2.38
C ILE A 320 13.48 4.56 1.34
N TRP A 321 13.78 3.35 1.77
CA TRP A 321 14.22 2.26 0.90
C TRP A 321 13.08 1.66 0.07
N VAL A 322 11.86 1.64 0.62
CA VAL A 322 10.64 1.25 -0.11
C VAL A 322 10.36 2.20 -1.26
N ILE A 323 10.57 3.52 -1.10
CA ILE A 323 10.45 4.52 -2.18
C ILE A 323 11.43 4.20 -3.31
N ILE A 324 12.69 3.92 -2.98
CA ILE A 324 13.74 3.57 -3.95
C ILE A 324 13.40 2.26 -4.67
N GLU A 325 12.97 1.25 -3.93
CA GLU A 325 12.53 -0.04 -4.46
C GLU A 325 11.39 0.11 -5.48
N ASN A 326 10.31 0.81 -5.11
CA ASN A 326 9.12 0.98 -5.94
C ASN A 326 9.41 1.78 -7.20
N THR A 327 10.28 2.78 -7.11
CA THR A 327 10.70 3.58 -8.25
C THR A 327 11.43 2.72 -9.28
N ASN A 328 12.43 1.96 -8.86
CA ASN A 328 13.18 1.07 -9.75
C ASN A 328 12.28 -0.06 -10.33
N ARG A 329 11.36 -0.60 -9.52
CA ARG A 329 10.35 -1.57 -9.98
C ARG A 329 9.49 -1.01 -11.12
N THR A 330 9.09 0.26 -11.01
CA THR A 330 8.30 0.93 -12.06
C THR A 330 9.07 1.08 -13.34
N PHE A 331 10.37 1.37 -13.28
CA PHE A 331 11.23 1.46 -14.46
C PHE A 331 11.42 0.11 -15.15
N ILE A 332 11.69 -0.96 -14.40
CA ILE A 332 11.75 -2.32 -14.95
C ILE A 332 10.44 -2.69 -15.64
N LYS A 333 9.30 -2.32 -15.04
CA LYS A 333 7.97 -2.56 -15.60
C LYS A 333 7.74 -1.79 -16.91
N SER A 334 8.20 -0.54 -17.01
CA SER A 334 8.04 0.26 -18.25
C SER A 334 8.91 -0.19 -19.40
N LEU A 335 9.98 -0.95 -19.12
CA LEU A 335 10.78 -1.65 -20.13
C LEU A 335 10.12 -2.96 -20.65
N GLY A 336 8.92 -3.29 -20.16
CA GLY A 336 8.20 -4.50 -20.56
C GLY A 336 8.74 -5.82 -19.98
N ARG A 337 9.72 -5.77 -19.05
CA ARG A 337 10.41 -6.94 -18.50
C ARG A 337 9.71 -7.50 -17.26
N ALA A 338 8.47 -7.99 -17.47
CA ALA A 338 7.67 -8.61 -16.41
C ALA A 338 8.33 -9.89 -15.83
N ASP A 339 9.12 -10.60 -16.65
CA ASP A 339 9.92 -11.75 -16.24
C ASP A 339 10.91 -11.40 -15.13
N ILE A 340 11.69 -10.35 -15.33
CA ILE A 340 12.67 -9.87 -14.33
C ILE A 340 11.96 -9.36 -13.08
N MET A 341 10.83 -8.67 -13.25
CA MET A 341 10.04 -8.17 -12.13
C MET A 341 9.53 -9.33 -11.24
N LEU A 342 9.10 -10.45 -11.83
CA LEU A 342 8.67 -11.63 -11.07
C LEU A 342 9.83 -12.24 -10.29
N TRP A 343 10.97 -12.50 -10.96
CA TRP A 343 12.13 -13.10 -10.31
C TRP A 343 12.71 -12.24 -9.20
N THR A 344 12.83 -10.92 -9.43
CA THR A 344 13.28 -9.99 -8.38
C THR A 344 12.31 -9.96 -7.19
N SER A 345 10.97 -10.03 -7.43
CA SER A 345 9.99 -10.10 -6.36
C SER A 345 10.14 -11.37 -5.54
N ILE A 346 10.28 -12.53 -6.17
CA ILE A 346 10.48 -13.81 -5.46
C ILE A 346 11.76 -13.74 -4.61
N ILE A 347 12.89 -13.35 -5.20
CA ILE A 347 14.19 -13.34 -4.51
C ILE A 347 14.15 -12.39 -3.29
N LYS A 348 13.72 -11.14 -3.48
CA LYS A 348 13.73 -10.16 -2.38
C LYS A 348 12.73 -10.50 -1.25
N ARG A 349 11.54 -11.04 -1.60
CA ARG A 349 10.55 -11.42 -0.58
C ARG A 349 11.00 -12.65 0.18
N THR A 350 11.57 -13.65 -0.49
CA THR A 350 12.13 -14.83 0.19
C THR A 350 13.29 -14.45 1.12
N LEU A 351 14.24 -13.63 0.65
CA LEU A 351 15.32 -13.12 1.49
C LEU A 351 14.79 -12.30 2.65
N GLY A 352 13.81 -11.42 2.42
CA GLY A 352 13.18 -10.62 3.46
C GLY A 352 12.51 -11.50 4.54
N ILE A 353 11.78 -12.54 4.15
CA ILE A 353 11.18 -13.49 5.08
C ILE A 353 12.27 -14.20 5.90
N ILE A 354 13.33 -14.67 5.26
CA ILE A 354 14.46 -15.34 5.95
C ILE A 354 15.08 -14.41 6.99
N ILE A 355 15.34 -13.14 6.64
CA ILE A 355 15.93 -12.15 7.56
C ILE A 355 15.00 -11.89 8.76
N ILE A 356 13.69 -11.72 8.50
CA ILE A 356 12.70 -11.48 9.55
C ILE A 356 12.58 -12.72 10.46
N VAL A 357 12.51 -13.92 9.90
CA VAL A 357 12.47 -15.17 10.70
C VAL A 357 13.75 -15.35 11.51
N PHE A 358 14.91 -15.08 10.91
CA PHE A 358 16.19 -15.17 11.62
C PHE A 358 16.28 -14.19 12.79
N SER A 359 15.70 -12.99 12.67
CA SER A 359 15.66 -12.03 13.78
C SER A 359 14.92 -12.55 15.00
N LEU A 360 13.90 -13.41 14.80
CA LEU A 360 13.15 -14.04 15.90
C LEU A 360 14.00 -15.01 16.72
N LEU A 361 15.03 -15.63 16.12
CA LEU A 361 15.96 -16.50 16.84
C LEU A 361 16.82 -15.73 17.85
N VAL A 362 16.99 -14.41 17.61
CA VAL A 362 17.73 -13.52 18.50
C VAL A 362 16.78 -12.88 19.52
N SER A 363 15.79 -12.13 19.05
CA SER A 363 14.73 -11.55 19.88
C SER A 363 13.63 -10.94 18.99
N SER A 364 12.38 -11.03 19.44
CA SER A 364 11.23 -10.37 18.79
C SER A 364 11.36 -8.83 18.71
N ALA A 365 12.17 -8.21 19.56
CA ALA A 365 12.47 -6.77 19.52
C ALA A 365 13.18 -6.34 18.22
N TYR A 366 13.87 -7.26 17.53
CA TYR A 366 14.59 -6.97 16.30
C TYR A 366 13.76 -7.09 15.01
N LEU A 367 12.46 -7.44 15.08
CA LEU A 367 11.59 -7.62 13.93
C LEU A 367 11.56 -6.41 12.97
N LEU A 368 11.44 -5.19 13.51
CA LEU A 368 11.42 -3.97 12.69
C LEU A 368 12.79 -3.62 12.11
N TYR A 369 13.86 -3.88 12.85
CA TYR A 369 15.23 -3.72 12.33
C TYR A 369 15.52 -4.70 11.19
N ALA A 370 15.03 -5.93 11.30
CA ALA A 370 15.11 -6.93 10.25
C ALA A 370 14.32 -6.47 8.99
N TYR A 371 13.16 -5.85 9.17
CA TYR A 371 12.38 -5.27 8.07
C TYR A 371 13.13 -4.12 7.37
N ILE A 372 13.84 -3.27 8.12
CA ILE A 372 14.71 -2.23 7.55
C ILE A 372 15.79 -2.86 6.66
N ILE A 373 16.51 -3.86 7.19
CA ILE A 373 17.57 -4.56 6.44
C ILE A 373 16.99 -5.20 5.17
N ALA A 374 15.84 -5.86 5.28
CA ALA A 374 15.15 -6.46 4.14
C ALA A 374 14.75 -5.41 3.07
N SER A 375 14.32 -4.21 3.50
CA SER A 375 13.97 -3.11 2.59
C SER A 375 15.20 -2.55 1.86
N ILE A 376 16.34 -2.44 2.54
CA ILE A 376 17.61 -2.04 1.92
C ILE A 376 18.03 -3.06 0.85
N ILE A 377 18.00 -4.34 1.20
CA ILE A 377 18.36 -5.43 0.26
C ILE A 377 17.40 -5.45 -0.93
N ALA A 378 16.10 -5.23 -0.71
CA ALA A 378 15.11 -5.17 -1.79
C ALA A 378 15.39 -4.01 -2.76
N ALA A 379 15.76 -2.83 -2.24
CA ALA A 379 16.16 -1.67 -3.05
C ALA A 379 17.40 -1.99 -3.89
N LEU A 380 18.43 -2.63 -3.31
CA LEU A 380 19.65 -3.02 -3.99
C LEU A 380 19.39 -4.07 -5.09
N ILE A 381 18.53 -5.07 -4.83
CA ILE A 381 18.17 -6.10 -5.83
C ILE A 381 17.49 -5.44 -7.04
N ASN A 382 16.55 -4.54 -6.84
CA ASN A 382 15.89 -3.85 -7.94
C ASN A 382 16.84 -2.91 -8.69
N ALA A 383 17.77 -2.24 -8.00
CA ALA A 383 18.81 -1.42 -8.62
C ALA A 383 19.78 -2.26 -9.48
N TYR A 384 20.20 -3.42 -8.95
CA TYR A 384 21.03 -4.37 -9.69
C TYR A 384 20.30 -4.91 -10.93
N ALA A 385 19.03 -5.29 -10.79
CA ALA A 385 18.23 -5.75 -11.91
C ALA A 385 18.12 -4.67 -13.02
N LEU A 386 17.90 -3.41 -12.64
CA LEU A 386 17.86 -2.30 -13.58
C LEU A 386 19.22 -2.08 -14.30
N SER A 387 20.34 -2.24 -13.58
CA SER A 387 21.68 -2.12 -14.15
C SER A 387 22.04 -3.22 -15.16
N ARG A 388 21.30 -4.33 -15.15
CA ARG A 388 21.44 -5.41 -16.16
C ARG A 388 20.60 -5.17 -17.41
N LEU A 389 19.61 -4.28 -17.32
CA LEU A 389 18.71 -3.95 -18.43
C LEU A 389 19.16 -2.72 -19.20
N LEU A 390 19.84 -1.80 -18.53
CA LEU A 390 20.25 -0.51 -19.09
C LEU A 390 21.74 -0.28 -18.82
N PRO A 391 22.44 0.50 -19.65
CA PRO A 391 23.77 1.00 -19.36
C PRO A 391 23.74 2.09 -18.26
N TYR A 392 23.09 1.77 -17.14
CA TYR A 392 22.91 2.58 -15.94
C TYR A 392 23.44 1.78 -14.75
N SER A 393 24.74 1.92 -14.49
CA SER A 393 25.45 1.09 -13.52
C SER A 393 24.90 1.25 -12.09
N LEU A 394 25.07 0.20 -11.26
CA LEU A 394 24.71 0.26 -9.85
C LEU A 394 25.43 1.42 -9.12
N MET A 395 26.70 1.69 -9.47
CA MET A 395 27.45 2.80 -8.89
C MET A 395 26.85 4.17 -9.23
N GLN A 396 26.34 4.36 -10.45
CA GLN A 396 25.63 5.58 -10.82
C GLN A 396 24.34 5.76 -10.01
N GLN A 397 23.60 4.68 -9.78
CA GLN A 397 22.41 4.70 -8.94
C GLN A 397 22.74 5.01 -7.48
N LEU A 398 23.78 4.37 -6.92
CA LEU A 398 24.26 4.66 -5.55
C LEU A 398 24.74 6.11 -5.39
N LYS A 399 25.43 6.65 -6.40
CA LYS A 399 25.82 8.06 -6.43
C LYS A 399 24.59 8.97 -6.41
N LEU A 400 23.56 8.66 -7.20
CA LEU A 400 22.31 9.42 -7.23
C LEU A 400 21.59 9.35 -5.85
N TRP A 401 21.56 8.17 -5.22
CA TRP A 401 21.01 8.04 -3.87
C TRP A 401 21.78 8.89 -2.86
N SER A 402 23.11 8.88 -2.91
CA SER A 402 23.93 9.71 -2.01
C SER A 402 23.71 11.20 -2.21
N GLN A 403 23.50 11.65 -3.46
CA GLN A 403 23.19 13.05 -3.77
C GLN A 403 21.87 13.55 -3.14
N SER A 404 20.93 12.66 -2.85
CA SER A 404 19.67 12.98 -2.16
C SER A 404 19.74 12.68 -0.65
N LEU A 405 20.40 11.57 -0.25
CA LEU A 405 20.48 11.15 1.14
C LEU A 405 21.41 12.05 1.98
N VAL A 406 22.57 12.44 1.44
CA VAL A 406 23.54 13.23 2.21
C VAL A 406 22.95 14.60 2.63
N PRO A 407 22.42 15.44 1.72
CA PRO A 407 21.81 16.69 2.14
C PRO A 407 20.56 16.49 3.01
N ALA A 408 19.81 15.40 2.80
CA ALA A 408 18.68 15.08 3.66
C ALA A 408 19.10 14.67 5.08
N CYS A 409 20.24 13.98 5.24
CA CYS A 409 20.80 13.69 6.56
C CYS A 409 21.24 14.99 7.29
N PHE A 410 21.84 15.95 6.57
CA PHE A 410 22.15 17.27 7.14
C PHE A 410 20.87 18.00 7.57
N PHE A 411 19.86 18.00 6.72
CA PHE A 411 18.55 18.56 7.03
C PHE A 411 17.94 17.91 8.28
N TYR A 412 17.99 16.57 8.36
CA TYR A 412 17.52 15.82 9.53
C TYR A 412 18.25 16.22 10.82
N ILE A 413 19.57 16.29 10.79
CA ILE A 413 20.37 16.65 11.99
C ILE A 413 19.98 18.05 12.47
N VAL A 414 19.91 19.04 11.57
CA VAL A 414 19.54 20.41 11.93
C VAL A 414 18.13 20.46 12.53
N CYS A 415 17.15 19.81 11.87
CA CYS A 415 15.78 19.76 12.38
C CYS A 415 15.66 19.02 13.71
N ALA A 416 16.43 17.94 13.93
CA ALA A 416 16.43 17.21 15.18
C ALA A 416 17.04 18.04 16.34
N VAL A 417 18.10 18.82 16.06
CA VAL A 417 18.66 19.76 17.03
C VAL A 417 17.64 20.85 17.39
N LEU A 418 16.98 21.43 16.40
CA LEU A 418 15.93 22.43 16.63
C LEU A 418 14.78 21.86 17.46
N TYR A 419 14.32 20.64 17.13
CA TYR A 419 13.27 19.97 17.85
C TYR A 419 13.59 19.75 19.33
N ASN A 420 14.83 19.39 19.65
CA ASN A 420 15.28 19.18 21.04
C ASN A 420 15.59 20.47 21.78
N SER A 421 15.77 21.61 21.07
CA SER A 421 16.18 22.89 21.68
C SER A 421 15.01 23.87 21.85
N ILE A 422 13.88 23.64 21.19
CA ILE A 422 12.76 24.58 21.13
C ILE A 422 11.47 23.89 21.54
N ASP A 423 10.96 24.21 22.71
CA ASP A 423 9.71 23.63 23.24
C ASP A 423 8.44 24.21 22.62
N THR A 424 8.56 25.36 21.93
CA THR A 424 7.42 26.09 21.41
C THR A 424 7.19 25.78 19.93
N TYR A 425 6.15 25.03 19.58
CA TYR A 425 5.80 24.68 18.21
C TYR A 425 5.59 25.90 17.29
N PHE A 426 5.11 27.01 17.81
CA PHE A 426 4.91 28.25 17.07
C PHE A 426 6.19 28.81 16.48
N VAL A 427 7.34 28.56 17.12
CA VAL A 427 8.68 28.97 16.65
C VAL A 427 9.33 27.82 15.86
N LEU A 428 9.16 26.59 16.32
CA LEU A 428 9.77 25.40 15.74
C LEU A 428 9.31 25.13 14.28
N LEU A 429 8.00 25.19 14.01
CA LEU A 429 7.46 24.91 12.67
C LEU A 429 7.93 25.91 11.60
N PRO A 430 7.92 27.26 11.81
CA PRO A 430 8.51 28.19 10.86
C PRO A 430 9.99 27.96 10.62
N LEU A 431 10.76 27.65 11.68
CA LEU A 431 12.20 27.37 11.56
C LEU A 431 12.48 26.12 10.73
N THR A 432 11.74 25.02 10.98
CA THR A 432 11.87 23.82 10.14
C THR A 432 11.47 24.10 8.68
N GLY A 433 10.49 24.98 8.45
CA GLY A 433 10.15 25.48 7.11
C GLY A 433 11.30 26.21 6.45
N ILE A 434 11.97 27.11 7.18
CA ILE A 434 13.15 27.85 6.69
C ILE A 434 14.29 26.88 6.36
N VAL A 435 14.58 25.91 7.24
CA VAL A 435 15.59 24.87 7.00
C VAL A 435 15.21 24.03 5.77
N GLY A 436 13.93 23.75 5.56
CA GLY A 436 13.44 23.07 4.34
C GLY A 436 13.68 23.89 3.05
N ILE A 437 13.51 25.21 3.11
CA ILE A 437 13.85 26.10 1.99
C ILE A 437 15.37 26.11 1.74
N LEU A 438 16.17 26.20 2.78
CA LEU A 438 17.64 26.12 2.69
C LEU A 438 18.08 24.78 2.10
N TYR A 439 17.45 23.67 2.52
CA TYR A 439 17.69 22.35 1.94
C TYR A 439 17.46 22.36 0.41
N ILE A 440 16.33 22.88 -0.05
CA ILE A 440 16.03 22.96 -1.49
C ILE A 440 17.06 23.82 -2.24
N ILE A 441 17.54 24.91 -1.64
CA ILE A 441 18.57 25.80 -2.23
C ILE A 441 19.92 25.09 -2.32
N THR A 442 20.24 24.20 -1.39
CA THR A 442 21.53 23.47 -1.38
C THR A 442 21.58 22.27 -2.30
N LEU A 443 20.44 21.72 -2.75
CA LEU A 443 20.37 20.54 -3.62
C LEU A 443 21.23 20.66 -4.91
N PRO A 444 21.31 21.80 -5.61
CA PRO A 444 22.16 21.94 -6.79
C PRO A 444 23.65 21.72 -6.50
N LEU A 445 24.14 22.05 -5.28
CA LEU A 445 25.52 21.82 -4.87
C LEU A 445 25.88 20.33 -4.80
N PHE A 446 24.86 19.48 -4.61
CA PHE A 446 25.01 18.01 -4.59
C PHE A 446 24.71 17.36 -5.96
N GLY A 447 24.56 18.17 -7.02
CA GLY A 447 24.35 17.69 -8.40
C GLY A 447 22.89 17.45 -8.79
N VAL A 448 21.94 17.92 -7.98
CA VAL A 448 20.50 17.87 -8.29
C VAL A 448 20.12 19.19 -9.01
N THR A 449 20.41 19.27 -10.31
CA THR A 449 20.44 20.56 -11.04
C THR A 449 19.10 21.06 -11.56
N ASP A 450 18.05 20.23 -11.68
CA ASP A 450 16.88 20.58 -12.50
C ASP A 450 15.52 20.64 -11.78
N ILE A 451 15.51 20.93 -10.47
CA ILE A 451 14.26 20.90 -9.67
C ILE A 451 13.21 21.89 -10.21
N ARG A 452 13.62 23.08 -10.68
CA ARG A 452 12.68 24.08 -11.20
C ARG A 452 12.03 23.65 -12.53
N GLN A 453 12.81 23.07 -13.41
CA GLN A 453 12.32 22.57 -14.71
C GLN A 453 11.41 21.36 -14.49
N LEU A 454 11.77 20.49 -13.58
CA LEU A 454 11.04 19.28 -13.25
C LEU A 454 9.73 19.56 -12.49
N LEU A 455 9.71 20.51 -11.55
CA LEU A 455 8.46 20.98 -10.94
C LEU A 455 7.52 21.60 -11.99
N LYS A 456 8.06 22.33 -12.96
CA LYS A 456 7.29 22.86 -14.09
C LYS A 456 6.72 21.74 -14.98
N GLU A 457 7.55 20.77 -15.35
CA GLU A 457 7.12 19.61 -16.15
C GLU A 457 6.09 18.76 -15.39
N PHE A 458 6.30 18.55 -14.10
CA PHE A 458 5.36 17.81 -13.23
C PHE A 458 4.01 18.52 -13.12
N LEU A 459 4.01 19.85 -12.94
CA LEU A 459 2.79 20.66 -12.93
C LEU A 459 2.08 20.67 -14.29
N LEU A 460 2.83 20.62 -15.39
CA LEU A 460 2.29 20.50 -16.74
C LEU A 460 1.69 19.11 -16.98
N MET A 461 2.36 18.04 -16.53
CA MET A 461 1.83 16.67 -16.60
C MET A 461 0.58 16.50 -15.72
N ALA A 462 0.55 17.06 -14.53
CA ALA A 462 -0.62 17.05 -13.66
C ALA A 462 -1.80 17.84 -14.26
N LYS A 463 -1.53 18.92 -15.01
CA LYS A 463 -2.53 19.68 -15.77
C LYS A 463 -3.03 18.93 -17.01
N SER A 464 -2.17 18.19 -17.71
CA SER A 464 -2.57 17.39 -18.87
C SER A 464 -3.39 16.16 -18.46
N ALA A 465 -3.07 15.55 -17.32
CA ALA A 465 -3.87 14.46 -16.73
C ALA A 465 -5.27 14.90 -16.24
N LYS A 466 -5.50 16.22 -16.09
CA LYS A 466 -6.85 16.77 -15.84
C LYS A 466 -7.68 16.94 -17.12
N LYS A 467 -7.08 16.84 -18.31
CA LYS A 467 -7.76 17.03 -19.60
C LYS A 467 -8.11 15.70 -20.30
N CYS A 468 -7.59 14.57 -19.83
CA CYS A 468 -8.02 13.22 -20.15
C CYS A 468 -8.89 12.65 -19.01
#